data_b2ee484bc34577ed6e5e37f2f1a576e3
#
_entry.id   b2ee484bc34577ed6e5e37f2f1a576e3
#
_cell.length_a   1.000
_cell.length_b   1.000
_cell.length_c   1.000
_cell.angle_alpha   90.00
_cell.angle_beta   90.00
_cell.angle_gamma   90.00
#
_symmetry.space_group_name_H-M   'P 1'
#
loop_
_entity.id
_entity.type
_entity.pdbx_description
1 polymer ?
#
loop_
_entity_poly.entity_id
_entity_poly.type
_entity_poly.pdbx_seq_one_letter_code
_entity_poly.pdbx_strand_id
1 'polypeptide(L)'
;MRIIPLCLVLLAAGSLFDRASAQDYKVAIGVRFSSASPTLSNSVSVKYFMDESNAVEGLVSFGNRFGIGGLYERHQLIGATPAFKWFYGGGGYIGFQDGQTWLGPTGVVGLDYKFQNAPLNLSLDWKPELDIIPKINFVPDAFALTARFTF
;
A
#
# COMPACT_ATOMS: atom_id res chain seq x y z
N MET A 1 3.29 -23.95 -11.88
CA MET A 1 2.55 -23.52 -13.06
C MET A 1 1.05 -23.52 -12.80
N ARG A 2 0.58 -22.63 -11.93
CA ARG A 2 -0.86 -22.43 -11.58
C ARG A 2 -1.15 -20.97 -11.33
N ILE A 3 -0.86 -20.12 -12.33
CA ILE A 3 -1.12 -18.67 -12.27
C ILE A 3 -2.56 -18.35 -12.72
N ILE A 4 -3.18 -19.30 -13.43
CA ILE A 4 -4.51 -19.13 -14.03
C ILE A 4 -5.63 -18.91 -12.98
N PRO A 5 -5.68 -19.59 -11.81
CA PRO A 5 -6.76 -19.37 -10.85
C PRO A 5 -6.68 -18.02 -10.14
N LEU A 6 -5.48 -17.46 -9.99
CA LEU A 6 -5.34 -16.15 -9.33
C LEU A 6 -5.86 -15.01 -10.22
N CYS A 7 -5.60 -15.10 -11.53
CA CYS A 7 -6.14 -14.13 -12.48
C CYS A 7 -7.65 -14.23 -12.63
N LEU A 8 -8.22 -15.44 -12.53
CA LEU A 8 -9.67 -15.67 -12.59
C LEU A 8 -10.38 -15.13 -11.34
N VAL A 9 -9.76 -15.24 -10.17
CA VAL A 9 -10.32 -14.67 -8.93
C VAL A 9 -10.30 -13.15 -8.97
N LEU A 10 -9.25 -12.56 -9.54
CA LEU A 10 -9.17 -11.10 -9.74
C LEU A 10 -10.19 -10.58 -10.76
N LEU A 11 -10.42 -11.34 -11.82
CA LEU A 11 -11.43 -11.02 -12.84
C LEU A 11 -12.88 -11.19 -12.32
N ALA A 12 -13.12 -12.22 -11.53
CA ALA A 12 -14.43 -12.44 -10.92
C ALA A 12 -14.76 -11.40 -9.85
N ALA A 13 -13.76 -10.92 -9.11
CA ALA A 13 -13.96 -9.83 -8.17
C ALA A 13 -14.31 -8.53 -8.88
N GLY A 14 -13.72 -8.26 -10.05
CA GLY A 14 -14.01 -7.06 -10.82
C GLY A 14 -15.45 -6.96 -11.33
N SER A 15 -16.09 -8.09 -11.60
CA SER A 15 -17.47 -8.11 -12.14
C SER A 15 -18.58 -7.91 -11.11
N LEU A 16 -18.25 -8.01 -9.82
CA LEU A 16 -19.22 -7.83 -8.73
C LEU A 16 -19.36 -6.37 -8.27
N PHE A 17 -18.51 -5.47 -8.76
CA PHE A 17 -18.40 -4.12 -8.23
C PHE A 17 -18.60 -3.00 -9.25
N ASP A 18 -19.47 -3.21 -10.23
CA ASP A 18 -19.78 -2.26 -11.32
C ASP A 18 -20.40 -0.92 -10.86
N ARG A 19 -20.43 -0.63 -9.56
CA ARG A 19 -21.15 0.55 -9.05
C ARG A 19 -20.34 1.47 -8.14
N ALA A 20 -19.03 1.30 -8.04
CA ALA A 20 -18.24 2.24 -7.26
C ALA A 20 -18.05 3.53 -8.06
N SER A 21 -18.68 4.62 -7.63
CA SER A 21 -18.40 5.93 -8.17
C SER A 21 -16.92 6.29 -7.92
N ALA A 22 -16.31 7.09 -8.80
CA ALA A 22 -14.89 7.42 -8.76
C ALA A 22 -14.43 8.11 -7.46
N GLN A 23 -15.35 8.52 -6.57
CA GLN A 23 -15.05 9.31 -5.38
C GLN A 23 -15.24 8.58 -4.05
N ASP A 24 -15.94 7.45 -4.02
CA ASP A 24 -16.44 6.85 -2.78
C ASP A 24 -16.06 5.39 -2.59
N TYR A 25 -14.84 5.01 -2.97
CA TYR A 25 -14.38 3.69 -2.60
C TYR A 25 -13.92 3.66 -1.14
N LYS A 26 -14.22 2.59 -0.45
CA LYS A 26 -13.79 2.37 0.93
C LYS A 26 -12.60 1.43 1.06
N VAL A 27 -12.49 0.48 0.14
CA VAL A 27 -11.45 -0.54 0.17
C VAL A 27 -10.70 -0.54 -1.15
N ALA A 28 -9.38 -0.65 -1.07
CA ALA A 28 -8.51 -0.83 -2.23
C ALA A 28 -7.52 -1.95 -1.93
N ILE A 29 -7.40 -2.89 -2.86
CA ILE A 29 -6.51 -4.05 -2.73
C ILE A 29 -5.61 -4.11 -3.95
N GLY A 30 -4.33 -4.31 -3.74
CA GLY A 30 -3.40 -4.38 -4.85
C GLY A 30 -2.00 -4.82 -4.49
N VAL A 31 -1.08 -4.50 -5.38
CA VAL A 31 0.33 -4.86 -5.26
C VAL A 31 1.19 -3.61 -5.25
N ARG A 32 2.20 -3.64 -4.41
CA ARG A 32 3.17 -2.58 -4.22
C ARG A 32 4.54 -3.09 -4.63
N PHE A 33 5.20 -2.33 -5.49
CA PHE A 33 6.57 -2.59 -5.94
C PHE A 33 7.49 -1.52 -5.39
N SER A 34 8.45 -1.95 -4.57
CA SER A 34 9.39 -1.05 -3.91
C SER A 34 10.78 -1.14 -4.52
N SER A 35 11.45 0.00 -4.63
CA SER A 35 12.81 0.05 -5.17
C SER A 35 13.87 -0.49 -4.21
N ALA A 36 13.70 -0.25 -2.91
CA ALA A 36 14.76 -0.57 -1.94
C ALA A 36 14.24 -0.62 -0.52
N SER A 37 13.33 -1.47 -0.18
CA SER A 37 12.91 -1.63 1.21
C SER A 37 13.19 -3.05 1.68
N PRO A 38 13.92 -3.24 2.78
CA PRO A 38 14.22 -4.57 3.25
C PRO A 38 13.02 -5.28 3.87
N THR A 39 12.15 -4.60 4.60
CA THR A 39 11.04 -5.25 5.30
C THR A 39 9.72 -5.14 4.54
N LEU A 40 9.22 -3.93 4.32
CA LEU A 40 7.99 -3.74 3.54
C LEU A 40 8.32 -3.47 2.07
N SER A 41 8.94 -4.43 1.42
CA SER A 41 9.37 -4.38 0.03
C SER A 41 8.19 -4.59 -0.94
N ASN A 42 8.32 -5.51 -1.87
CA ASN A 42 7.20 -5.90 -2.73
C ASN A 42 6.11 -6.55 -1.89
N SER A 43 4.91 -6.00 -1.95
CA SER A 43 3.87 -6.30 -0.96
C SER A 43 2.51 -6.41 -1.61
N VAL A 44 1.63 -7.15 -0.94
CA VAL A 44 0.19 -7.00 -1.13
C VAL A 44 -0.29 -5.90 -0.18
N SER A 45 -1.08 -4.98 -0.72
CA SER A 45 -1.62 -3.84 0.00
C SER A 45 -3.13 -3.95 0.11
N VAL A 46 -3.64 -3.73 1.31
CA VAL A 46 -5.07 -3.56 1.57
C VAL A 46 -5.24 -2.22 2.28
N LYS A 47 -5.93 -1.29 1.63
CA LYS A 47 -6.19 0.03 2.17
C LYS A 47 -7.69 0.17 2.45
N TYR A 48 -8.03 0.66 3.63
CA TYR A 48 -9.39 0.92 4.06
C TYR A 48 -9.54 2.39 4.46
N PHE A 49 -10.47 3.09 3.81
CA PHE A 49 -10.82 4.46 4.14
C PHE A 49 -11.89 4.49 5.24
N MET A 50 -11.54 5.06 6.38
CA MET A 50 -12.47 5.25 7.49
C MET A 50 -13.41 6.43 7.23
N ASP A 51 -12.93 7.44 6.52
CA ASP A 51 -13.67 8.59 6.03
C ASP A 51 -13.03 9.11 4.72
N GLU A 52 -13.43 10.28 4.25
CA GLU A 52 -12.92 10.83 2.98
C GLU A 52 -11.41 11.16 3.00
N SER A 53 -10.83 11.33 4.18
CA SER A 53 -9.45 11.78 4.35
C SER A 53 -8.54 10.78 5.04
N ASN A 54 -9.08 9.92 5.88
CA ASN A 54 -8.29 9.04 6.74
C ASN A 54 -8.40 7.59 6.31
N ALA A 55 -7.27 6.92 6.20
CA ALA A 55 -7.19 5.53 5.79
C ALA A 55 -6.21 4.74 6.66
N VAL A 56 -6.45 3.45 6.75
CA VAL A 56 -5.47 2.49 7.27
C VAL A 56 -5.05 1.55 6.15
N GLU A 57 -3.78 1.24 6.09
CA GLU A 57 -3.23 0.33 5.10
C GLU A 57 -2.50 -0.81 5.78
N GLY A 58 -2.82 -2.03 5.38
CA GLY A 58 -2.08 -3.22 5.76
C GLY A 58 -1.20 -3.67 4.61
N LEU A 59 0.03 -4.08 4.91
CA LEU A 59 1.01 -4.55 3.94
C LEU A 59 1.54 -5.91 4.37
N VAL A 60 1.57 -6.84 3.42
CA VAL A 60 2.23 -8.13 3.60
C VAL A 60 3.30 -8.24 2.52
N SER A 61 4.54 -8.27 2.95
CA SER A 61 5.71 -8.29 2.07
C SER A 61 6.26 -9.68 1.90
N PHE A 62 6.64 -9.97 0.67
CA PHE A 62 7.29 -11.22 0.29
C PHE A 62 8.62 -10.89 -0.40
N GLY A 63 9.65 -11.65 -0.09
CA GLY A 63 10.98 -11.45 -0.62
C GLY A 63 11.97 -12.19 0.24
N ASN A 64 13.20 -11.70 0.31
CA ASN A 64 14.22 -12.26 1.21
C ASN A 64 13.81 -12.14 2.67
N ARG A 65 13.04 -11.09 2.99
CA ARG A 65 12.48 -10.86 4.31
C ARG A 65 10.96 -10.85 4.22
N PHE A 66 10.31 -11.71 5.00
CA PHE A 66 8.85 -11.67 5.16
C PHE A 66 8.50 -10.54 6.11
N GLY A 67 7.56 -9.69 5.71
CA GLY A 67 7.17 -8.54 6.51
C GLY A 67 5.67 -8.33 6.58
N ILE A 68 5.22 -7.81 7.72
CA ILE A 68 3.85 -7.36 7.93
C ILE A 68 3.93 -5.95 8.48
N GLY A 69 3.12 -5.05 7.94
CA GLY A 69 3.07 -3.69 8.41
C GLY A 69 1.69 -3.08 8.36
N GLY A 70 1.53 -2.02 9.12
CA GLY A 70 0.33 -1.21 9.14
C GLY A 70 0.67 0.27 9.11
N LEU A 71 -0.10 1.02 8.34
CA LEU A 71 0.04 2.46 8.19
C LEU A 71 -1.29 3.14 8.48
N TYR A 72 -1.22 4.28 9.15
CA TYR A 72 -2.30 5.26 9.21
C TYR A 72 -1.95 6.40 8.26
N GLU A 73 -2.87 6.74 7.37
CA GLU A 73 -2.63 7.73 6.32
C GLU A 73 -3.73 8.79 6.30
N ARG A 74 -3.32 10.01 6.02
CA ARG A 74 -4.22 11.11 5.75
C ARG A 74 -4.06 11.55 4.30
N HIS A 75 -5.17 11.56 3.57
CA HIS A 75 -5.24 11.94 2.16
C HIS A 75 -5.86 13.33 2.02
N GLN A 76 -5.28 14.15 1.17
CA GLN A 76 -5.75 15.51 0.89
C GLN A 76 -5.79 15.76 -0.61
N LEU A 77 -6.78 16.52 -1.05
CA LEU A 77 -6.93 16.88 -2.45
C LEU A 77 -5.80 17.79 -2.91
N ILE A 78 -5.36 17.59 -4.15
CA ILE A 78 -4.46 18.50 -4.86
C ILE A 78 -5.28 19.27 -5.88
N GLY A 79 -5.44 20.57 -5.65
CA GLY A 79 -6.24 21.41 -6.53
C GLY A 79 -7.72 21.07 -6.55
N ALA A 80 -8.37 21.27 -7.69
CA ALA A 80 -9.80 21.07 -7.85
C ALA A 80 -10.17 19.68 -8.38
N THR A 81 -9.20 18.81 -8.59
CA THR A 81 -9.41 17.47 -9.18
C THR A 81 -9.61 16.43 -8.09
N PRO A 82 -10.79 15.82 -7.94
CA PRO A 82 -11.05 14.83 -6.87
C PRO A 82 -10.28 13.52 -7.08
N ALA A 83 -9.80 13.25 -8.28
CA ALA A 83 -9.05 12.03 -8.59
C ALA A 83 -7.62 12.05 -8.07
N PHE A 84 -7.03 13.22 -7.84
CA PHE A 84 -5.63 13.37 -7.49
C PHE A 84 -5.49 13.87 -6.05
N LYS A 85 -4.77 13.08 -5.23
CA LYS A 85 -4.55 13.39 -3.82
C LYS A 85 -3.08 13.19 -3.47
N TRP A 86 -2.62 13.87 -2.45
CA TRP A 86 -1.40 13.51 -1.77
C TRP A 86 -1.72 12.94 -0.39
N PHE A 87 -0.85 12.12 0.14
CA PHE A 87 -1.06 11.52 1.44
C PHE A 87 0.23 11.47 2.23
N TYR A 88 0.08 11.42 3.53
CA TYR A 88 1.16 11.25 4.48
C TYR A 88 0.66 10.46 5.69
N GLY A 89 1.58 9.84 6.38
CA GLY A 89 1.22 9.08 7.57
C GLY A 89 2.40 8.33 8.16
N GLY A 90 2.06 7.40 9.01
CA GLY A 90 3.04 6.58 9.67
C GLY A 90 2.45 5.31 10.25
N GLY A 91 3.30 4.43 10.66
CA GLY A 91 2.92 3.17 11.27
C GLY A 91 4.13 2.37 11.71
N GLY A 92 4.00 1.07 11.62
CA GLY A 92 5.07 0.17 12.04
C GLY A 92 5.06 -1.13 11.26
N TYR A 93 6.13 -1.87 11.41
CA TYR A 93 6.31 -3.15 10.73
C TYR A 93 7.08 -4.14 11.59
N ILE A 94 6.87 -5.41 11.28
CA ILE A 94 7.66 -6.53 11.78
C ILE A 94 8.10 -7.38 10.60
N GLY A 95 9.35 -7.82 10.62
CA GLY A 95 9.92 -8.64 9.55
C GLY A 95 10.69 -9.82 10.11
N PHE A 96 10.75 -10.89 9.30
CA PHE A 96 11.40 -12.14 9.66
C PHE A 96 12.30 -12.62 8.51
N GLN A 97 13.55 -12.92 8.84
CA GLN A 97 14.51 -13.48 7.89
C GLN A 97 15.57 -14.28 8.65
N ASP A 98 15.81 -15.52 8.23
CA ASP A 98 16.87 -16.38 8.77
C ASP A 98 16.85 -16.50 10.30
N GLY A 99 15.66 -16.64 10.88
CA GLY A 99 15.48 -16.75 12.34
C GLY A 99 15.62 -15.45 13.10
N GLN A 100 15.81 -14.32 12.41
CA GLN A 100 15.95 -13.01 13.00
C GLN A 100 14.70 -12.16 12.79
N THR A 101 14.38 -11.28 13.75
CA THR A 101 13.23 -10.40 13.74
C THR A 101 13.68 -8.95 13.61
N TRP A 102 13.02 -8.22 12.68
CA TRP A 102 13.14 -6.77 12.56
C TRP A 102 11.84 -6.13 12.98
N LEU A 103 11.93 -5.03 13.68
CA LEU A 103 10.77 -4.27 14.15
C LEU A 103 11.12 -2.79 14.13
N GLY A 104 10.19 -1.96 13.71
CA GLY A 104 10.39 -0.53 13.76
C GLY A 104 9.23 0.29 13.24
N PRO A 105 9.28 1.61 13.45
CA PRO A 105 8.34 2.55 12.86
C PRO A 105 8.68 2.81 11.39
N THR A 106 7.67 3.24 10.64
CA THR A 106 7.81 3.71 9.27
C THR A 106 6.94 4.94 9.06
N GLY A 107 7.43 5.86 8.25
CA GLY A 107 6.63 6.97 7.74
C GLY A 107 6.28 6.76 6.29
N VAL A 108 5.35 7.54 5.77
CA VAL A 108 4.99 7.52 4.37
C VAL A 108 4.54 8.91 3.90
N VAL A 109 4.93 9.25 2.70
CA VAL A 109 4.41 10.41 1.97
C VAL A 109 4.31 10.03 0.50
N GLY A 110 3.23 10.41 -0.17
CA GLY A 110 3.05 10.02 -1.55
C GLY A 110 1.95 10.76 -2.28
N LEU A 111 1.79 10.35 -3.52
CA LEU A 111 0.76 10.83 -4.44
C LEU A 111 -0.16 9.66 -4.79
N ASP A 112 -1.44 9.97 -4.89
CA ASP A 112 -2.49 8.98 -5.12
C ASP A 112 -3.41 9.44 -6.24
N TYR A 113 -3.62 8.57 -7.23
CA TYR A 113 -4.49 8.84 -8.36
C TYR A 113 -5.55 7.76 -8.51
N LYS A 114 -6.82 8.18 -8.53
CA LYS A 114 -7.96 7.30 -8.78
C LYS A 114 -8.49 7.54 -10.19
N PHE A 115 -8.49 6.49 -11.00
CA PHE A 115 -9.08 6.54 -12.34
C PHE A 115 -10.59 6.71 -12.24
N GLN A 116 -11.12 7.69 -12.98
CA GLN A 116 -12.56 8.00 -12.95
C GLN A 116 -13.41 6.98 -13.71
N ASN A 117 -12.83 6.35 -14.72
CA ASN A 117 -13.55 5.43 -15.61
C ASN A 117 -13.25 3.96 -15.31
N ALA A 118 -12.49 3.66 -14.27
CA ALA A 118 -12.10 2.31 -13.91
C ALA A 118 -11.95 2.17 -12.39
N PRO A 119 -12.20 0.99 -11.82
CA PRO A 119 -11.98 0.73 -10.39
C PRO A 119 -10.49 0.52 -10.11
N LEU A 120 -9.66 1.47 -10.50
CA LEU A 120 -8.22 1.37 -10.43
C LEU A 120 -7.63 2.61 -9.74
N ASN A 121 -6.69 2.38 -8.85
CA ASN A 121 -5.94 3.39 -8.13
C ASN A 121 -4.44 3.14 -8.32
N LEU A 122 -3.70 4.20 -8.60
CA LEU A 122 -2.25 4.18 -8.64
C LEU A 122 -1.69 5.13 -7.58
N SER A 123 -0.65 4.72 -6.91
CA SER A 123 0.06 5.59 -5.98
C SER A 123 1.57 5.46 -6.12
N LEU A 124 2.27 6.57 -5.90
CA LEU A 124 3.71 6.64 -5.80
C LEU A 124 4.04 7.18 -4.42
N ASP A 125 4.82 6.45 -3.65
CA ASP A 125 5.15 6.85 -2.29
C ASP A 125 6.63 6.70 -1.96
N TRP A 126 7.04 7.47 -0.97
CA TRP A 126 8.31 7.32 -0.28
C TRP A 126 8.01 6.90 1.16
N LYS A 127 8.54 5.75 1.54
CA LYS A 127 8.24 5.14 2.84
C LYS A 127 9.55 4.76 3.54
N PRO A 128 10.15 5.69 4.27
CA PRO A 128 11.35 5.38 5.06
C PRO A 128 11.02 4.44 6.20
N GLU A 129 11.93 3.51 6.47
CA GLU A 129 11.84 2.55 7.55
C GLU A 129 12.97 2.78 8.56
N LEU A 130 12.66 2.63 9.84
CA LEU A 130 13.67 2.67 10.91
C LEU A 130 13.62 1.37 11.70
N ASP A 131 14.60 0.50 11.48
CA ASP A 131 14.76 -0.69 12.29
C ASP A 131 15.21 -0.32 13.71
N ILE A 132 14.52 -0.80 14.72
CA ILE A 132 14.92 -0.69 16.13
C ILE A 132 15.54 -2.00 16.60
N ILE A 133 15.02 -3.11 16.14
CA ILE A 133 15.49 -4.47 16.41
C ILE A 133 15.96 -5.09 15.10
N PRO A 134 17.10 -5.77 15.03
CA PRO A 134 18.02 -6.14 16.10
C PRO A 134 18.96 -5.00 16.51
N LYS A 135 19.11 -4.00 15.68
CA LYS A 135 19.86 -2.78 15.95
C LYS A 135 19.28 -1.62 15.15
N ILE A 136 19.54 -0.41 15.57
CA ILE A 136 19.06 0.79 14.89
C ILE A 136 19.69 0.89 13.49
N ASN A 137 18.85 0.90 12.48
CA ASN A 137 19.25 1.05 11.09
C ASN A 137 18.17 1.83 10.32
N PHE A 138 18.55 2.95 9.74
CA PHE A 138 17.67 3.79 8.96
C PHE A 138 17.74 3.45 7.47
N VAL A 139 16.58 3.20 6.84
CA VAL A 139 16.45 2.90 5.41
C VAL A 139 15.71 4.05 4.72
N PRO A 140 16.43 5.04 4.15
CA PRO A 140 15.81 6.24 3.61
C PRO A 140 15.23 6.12 2.19
N ASP A 141 15.65 5.14 1.40
CA ASP A 141 15.47 5.14 -0.06
C ASP A 141 14.37 4.20 -0.56
N ALA A 142 13.30 4.05 0.18
CA ALA A 142 12.21 3.15 -0.17
C ALA A 142 11.11 3.85 -0.99
N PHE A 143 11.31 4.00 -2.29
CA PHE A 143 10.26 4.44 -3.21
C PHE A 143 9.46 3.26 -3.73
N ALA A 144 8.16 3.45 -3.90
CA ALA A 144 7.30 2.41 -4.41
C ALA A 144 6.17 2.93 -5.29
N LEU A 145 5.80 2.09 -6.24
CA LEU A 145 4.61 2.23 -7.05
C LEU A 145 3.61 1.15 -6.65
N THR A 146 2.37 1.55 -6.42
CA THR A 146 1.30 0.64 -6.03
C THR A 146 0.14 0.74 -6.99
N ALA A 147 -0.38 -0.40 -7.43
CA ALA A 147 -1.60 -0.48 -8.21
C ALA A 147 -2.65 -1.27 -7.42
N ARG A 148 -3.83 -0.69 -7.27
CA ARG A 148 -4.92 -1.28 -6.47
C ARG A 148 -6.22 -1.27 -7.25
N PHE A 149 -7.04 -2.28 -7.00
CA PHE A 149 -8.46 -2.28 -7.37
C PHE A 149 -9.27 -1.67 -6.22
N THR A 150 -10.23 -0.82 -6.56
CA THR A 150 -11.08 -0.11 -5.60
C THR A 150 -12.48 -0.71 -5.55
N PHE A 151 -13.02 -0.78 -4.34
CA PHE A 151 -14.34 -1.36 -4.08
C PHE A 151 -15.24 -0.43 -3.29
#